data_c3069bc10f5bda1f2027e4d033ba716f
#
_entry.id   c3069bc10f5bda1f2027e4d033ba716f
#
_cell.length_a   1.000
_cell.length_b   1.000
_cell.length_c   1.000
_cell.angle_alpha   90.00
_cell.angle_beta   90.00
_cell.angle_gamma   90.00
#
_symmetry.space_group_name_H-M   'P 1'
#
loop_
_entity.id
_entity.type
_entity.pdbx_description
1 polymer ?
#
loop_
_entity_poly.entity_id
_entity_poly.type
_entity_poly.pdbx_seq_one_letter_code
_entity_poly.pdbx_strand_id
1 'polypeptide(L)'
;MIKKVLTVLFLICLAGSLAGQPPEGYYNSASGLTGKALQQALHDIIDGHTQLDYSALWQAFSAADVRADGVTVWDIYSDIPGGTPAYTFTIFTKQCGNYQKEGDCYNREHAFPKSWFNDAPPMYTDLVHIYPTDGWVNNKRGNLPYGETANPSWTSTNGSLVGPSSVQGYNGNVFEPIDEYKGDLARTFLYMATRYYGEDSQWPGSEMTTGAQPKSWALAMLLTWHRADAVSPKEQKRNNEVYKLQGNRNPFVDDPQYAEKIWGTLNPVEEIAEEKISLSLYPNPANHLLNISISGSACNETTVYVYDTSGCLVMTKSVDGESTTLPVEQLAPGIYFLQLACEGMVTTEPFVITGN
;
A
#
# COMPACT_ATOMS: atom_id res chain seq x y z
N MET A 1 52.83 54.93 -7.40
CA MET A 1 52.71 53.72 -6.56
C MET A 1 51.29 53.17 -6.68
N ILE A 2 51.08 52.17 -7.52
CA ILE A 2 49.76 51.53 -7.76
C ILE A 2 49.70 50.28 -6.90
N LYS A 3 48.81 50.29 -5.88
CA LYS A 3 48.57 49.12 -5.05
C LYS A 3 47.70 48.14 -5.84
N LYS A 4 48.24 46.95 -6.20
CA LYS A 4 47.47 45.84 -6.72
C LYS A 4 46.71 45.17 -5.56
N VAL A 5 45.37 45.24 -5.60
CA VAL A 5 44.51 44.46 -4.72
C VAL A 5 44.35 43.08 -5.32
N LEU A 6 44.86 42.07 -4.63
CA LEU A 6 44.72 40.65 -5.00
C LEU A 6 43.41 40.13 -4.42
N THR A 7 42.37 39.98 -5.25
CA THR A 7 41.09 39.34 -4.85
C THR A 7 41.30 37.83 -4.87
N VAL A 8 41.36 37.22 -3.70
CA VAL A 8 41.37 35.76 -3.55
C VAL A 8 39.91 35.30 -3.59
N LEU A 9 39.55 34.64 -4.68
CA LEU A 9 38.24 33.97 -4.82
C LEU A 9 38.32 32.65 -4.02
N PHE A 10 37.62 32.58 -2.87
CA PHE A 10 37.44 31.35 -2.14
C PHE A 10 36.34 30.52 -2.86
N LEU A 11 36.77 29.51 -3.61
CA LEU A 11 35.89 28.48 -4.13
C LEU A 11 35.50 27.54 -2.96
N ILE A 12 34.35 27.77 -2.35
CA ILE A 12 33.79 26.81 -1.40
C ILE A 12 33.27 25.65 -2.23
N CYS A 13 34.07 24.61 -2.40
CA CYS A 13 33.56 23.29 -2.81
C CYS A 13 32.66 22.78 -1.69
N LEU A 14 31.35 22.91 -1.83
CA LEU A 14 30.41 22.08 -1.11
C LEU A 14 30.64 20.62 -1.57
N ALA A 15 31.53 19.91 -0.89
CA ALA A 15 31.56 18.47 -0.92
C ALA A 15 30.30 18.01 -0.18
N GLY A 16 29.14 18.01 -0.86
CA GLY A 16 27.98 17.29 -0.42
C GLY A 16 28.39 15.84 -0.22
N SER A 17 28.12 15.31 0.95
CA SER A 17 28.40 13.92 1.30
C SER A 17 27.72 13.00 0.29
N LEU A 18 28.48 12.40 -0.62
CA LEU A 18 28.04 11.37 -1.58
C LEU A 18 27.72 10.03 -0.89
N ALA A 19 27.70 10.00 0.44
CA ALA A 19 27.34 8.82 1.20
C ALA A 19 25.81 8.74 1.28
N GLY A 20 25.20 7.99 0.36
CA GLY A 20 23.79 7.66 0.49
C GLY A 20 22.91 7.75 -0.74
N GLN A 21 23.46 8.06 -1.90
CA GLN A 21 22.68 8.06 -3.15
C GLN A 21 22.68 6.66 -3.79
N PRO A 22 21.61 6.29 -4.53
CA PRO A 22 21.62 5.09 -5.33
C PRO A 22 22.82 5.11 -6.31
N PRO A 23 23.33 3.95 -6.73
CA PRO A 23 24.37 3.89 -7.74
C PRO A 23 23.97 4.66 -9.01
N GLU A 24 24.93 5.23 -9.70
CA GLU A 24 24.68 5.92 -10.96
C GLU A 24 23.96 4.98 -11.94
N GLY A 25 22.85 5.46 -12.51
CA GLY A 25 22.04 4.69 -13.45
C GLY A 25 21.12 3.64 -12.83
N TYR A 26 21.06 3.49 -11.49
CA TYR A 26 20.26 2.47 -10.83
C TYR A 26 18.77 2.49 -11.26
N TYR A 27 18.20 3.66 -11.48
CA TYR A 27 16.81 3.84 -11.89
C TYR A 27 16.63 4.23 -13.37
N ASN A 28 17.64 4.02 -14.25
CA ASN A 28 17.56 4.48 -15.64
C ASN A 28 16.37 3.89 -16.42
N SER A 29 16.04 2.61 -16.20
CA SER A 29 14.91 1.94 -16.86
C SER A 29 13.54 2.46 -16.41
N ALA A 30 13.46 3.14 -15.28
CA ALA A 30 12.24 3.77 -14.77
C ALA A 30 12.03 5.22 -15.25
N SER A 31 13.03 5.78 -15.94
CA SER A 31 13.01 7.18 -16.36
C SER A 31 11.86 7.50 -17.32
N GLY A 32 11.09 8.56 -17.01
CA GLY A 32 9.98 9.03 -17.83
C GLY A 32 8.71 8.18 -17.77
N LEU A 33 8.71 7.09 -17.00
CA LEU A 33 7.55 6.23 -16.82
C LEU A 33 6.61 6.75 -15.73
N THR A 34 5.34 6.34 -15.79
CA THR A 34 4.28 6.62 -14.79
C THR A 34 3.35 5.41 -14.62
N GLY A 35 2.51 5.43 -13.59
CA GLY A 35 1.50 4.39 -13.35
C GLY A 35 2.08 2.98 -13.27
N LYS A 36 1.33 2.00 -13.75
CA LYS A 36 1.71 0.58 -13.73
C LYS A 36 3.05 0.30 -14.46
N ALA A 37 3.36 1.05 -15.53
CA ALA A 37 4.64 0.88 -16.25
C ALA A 37 5.83 1.29 -15.38
N LEU A 38 5.71 2.36 -14.58
CA LEU A 38 6.72 2.76 -13.62
C LEU A 38 6.83 1.74 -12.49
N GLN A 39 5.71 1.26 -11.94
CA GLN A 39 5.69 0.26 -10.89
C GLN A 39 6.40 -1.03 -11.32
N GLN A 40 6.12 -1.52 -12.55
CA GLN A 40 6.81 -2.69 -13.13
C GLN A 40 8.31 -2.44 -13.31
N ALA A 41 8.71 -1.29 -13.85
CA ALA A 41 10.12 -0.98 -14.05
C ALA A 41 10.88 -0.88 -12.72
N LEU A 42 10.26 -0.33 -11.68
CA LEU A 42 10.85 -0.30 -10.33
C LEU A 42 10.90 -1.70 -9.72
N HIS A 43 9.86 -2.53 -9.91
CA HIS A 43 9.89 -3.95 -9.53
C HIS A 43 11.10 -4.65 -10.14
N ASP A 44 11.30 -4.55 -11.46
CA ASP A 44 12.39 -5.21 -12.18
C ASP A 44 13.79 -4.75 -11.70
N ILE A 45 13.90 -3.51 -11.21
CA ILE A 45 15.15 -2.95 -10.64
C ILE A 45 15.43 -3.52 -9.25
N ILE A 46 14.40 -3.68 -8.41
CA ILE A 46 14.57 -4.04 -6.99
C ILE A 46 14.28 -5.51 -6.70
N ASP A 47 13.92 -6.28 -7.72
CA ASP A 47 13.73 -7.72 -7.62
C ASP A 47 15.06 -8.47 -7.45
N GLY A 48 14.96 -9.75 -7.07
CA GLY A 48 16.13 -10.64 -6.96
C GLY A 48 17.12 -10.27 -5.85
N HIS A 49 16.67 -9.56 -4.82
CA HIS A 49 17.52 -9.20 -3.68
C HIS A 49 18.06 -10.44 -2.96
N THR A 50 19.23 -10.31 -2.33
CA THR A 50 19.83 -11.36 -1.53
C THR A 50 18.97 -11.64 -0.29
N GLN A 51 18.43 -12.85 -0.20
CA GLN A 51 17.70 -13.31 0.97
C GLN A 51 18.66 -13.51 2.14
N LEU A 52 18.37 -12.87 3.27
CA LEU A 52 19.13 -13.02 4.52
C LEU A 52 18.61 -14.23 5.32
N ASP A 53 19.47 -14.81 6.14
CA ASP A 53 19.01 -15.72 7.19
C ASP A 53 18.23 -14.93 8.27
N TYR A 54 17.18 -15.54 8.82
CA TYR A 54 16.37 -14.89 9.86
C TYR A 54 17.18 -14.50 11.11
N SER A 55 18.20 -15.29 11.47
CA SER A 55 19.14 -14.98 12.55
C SER A 55 20.07 -13.81 12.20
N ALA A 56 20.41 -13.64 10.92
CA ALA A 56 21.30 -12.55 10.46
C ALA A 56 20.64 -11.16 10.55
N LEU A 57 19.30 -11.09 10.67
CA LEU A 57 18.59 -9.82 10.87
C LEU A 57 19.06 -9.09 12.14
N TRP A 58 19.45 -9.80 13.18
CA TRP A 58 20.01 -9.17 14.38
C TRP A 58 21.30 -8.40 14.10
N GLN A 59 22.18 -8.97 13.27
CA GLN A 59 23.39 -8.30 12.83
C GLN A 59 23.05 -7.14 11.86
N ALA A 60 22.07 -7.31 10.98
CA ALA A 60 21.64 -6.29 10.05
C ALA A 60 21.15 -5.01 10.78
N PHE A 61 20.40 -5.16 11.87
CA PHE A 61 19.94 -4.02 12.67
C PHE A 61 21.09 -3.20 13.27
N SER A 62 22.23 -3.81 13.57
CA SER A 62 23.38 -3.06 14.08
C SER A 62 24.01 -2.10 13.08
N ALA A 63 23.70 -2.28 11.79
CA ALA A 63 24.09 -1.37 10.73
C ALA A 63 22.94 -0.42 10.33
N ALA A 64 21.76 -0.98 10.09
CA ALA A 64 20.62 -0.27 9.52
C ALA A 64 19.81 0.53 10.54
N ASP A 65 19.63 -0.02 11.74
CA ASP A 65 18.66 0.48 12.73
C ASP A 65 19.33 0.82 14.07
N VAL A 66 20.50 1.45 14.01
CA VAL A 66 21.23 1.94 15.18
C VAL A 66 21.31 3.47 15.15
N ARG A 67 21.17 4.11 16.33
CA ARG A 67 21.29 5.56 16.50
C ARG A 67 22.73 6.03 16.24
N ALA A 68 22.93 7.33 16.23
CA ALA A 68 24.24 7.93 15.95
C ALA A 68 25.33 7.56 16.98
N ASP A 69 24.95 7.11 18.17
CA ASP A 69 25.86 6.62 19.20
C ASP A 69 26.49 5.25 18.87
N GLY A 70 25.98 4.56 17.84
CA GLY A 70 26.48 3.27 17.36
C GLY A 70 26.08 2.08 18.25
N VAL A 71 25.29 2.26 19.30
CA VAL A 71 24.92 1.21 20.27
C VAL A 71 23.44 1.14 20.59
N THR A 72 22.71 2.25 20.52
CA THR A 72 21.28 2.29 20.82
C THR A 72 20.45 1.86 19.62
N VAL A 73 19.55 0.90 19.82
CA VAL A 73 18.57 0.47 18.80
C VAL A 73 17.68 1.64 18.41
N TRP A 74 17.44 1.82 17.13
CA TRP A 74 16.44 2.75 16.65
C TRP A 74 15.09 2.03 16.50
N ASP A 75 14.37 1.97 17.59
CA ASP A 75 13.07 1.31 17.71
C ASP A 75 11.94 2.31 17.45
N ILE A 76 11.24 2.14 16.33
CA ILE A 76 10.15 3.04 15.90
C ILE A 76 8.92 3.01 16.81
N TYR A 77 8.82 2.01 17.72
CA TYR A 77 7.70 1.88 18.65
C TYR A 77 7.99 2.38 20.07
N SER A 78 9.24 2.77 20.35
CA SER A 78 9.62 3.39 21.61
C SER A 78 10.26 4.77 21.44
N ASP A 79 10.72 5.10 20.24
CA ASP A 79 11.37 6.39 19.96
C ASP A 79 10.38 7.56 20.01
N ILE A 80 10.89 8.70 20.47
CA ILE A 80 10.21 10.01 20.45
C ILE A 80 11.17 10.98 19.76
N PRO A 81 11.03 11.23 18.45
CA PRO A 81 11.88 12.15 17.70
C PRO A 81 11.91 13.54 18.34
N GLY A 82 13.11 14.04 18.63
CA GLY A 82 13.28 15.32 19.32
C GLY A 82 12.99 15.30 20.81
N GLY A 83 12.55 14.17 21.37
CA GLY A 83 12.23 13.97 22.78
C GLY A 83 13.12 12.95 23.49
N THR A 84 12.69 12.50 24.66
CA THR A 84 13.34 11.46 25.44
C THR A 84 12.42 10.24 25.52
N PRO A 85 12.78 9.08 24.95
CA PRO A 85 12.02 7.86 25.11
C PRO A 85 11.94 7.41 26.56
N ALA A 86 10.86 6.74 26.94
CA ALA A 86 10.69 6.19 28.29
C ALA A 86 11.76 5.11 28.61
N TYR A 87 12.24 4.42 27.58
CA TYR A 87 13.31 3.41 27.65
C TYR A 87 13.99 3.30 26.26
N THR A 88 15.16 2.65 26.25
CA THR A 88 15.89 2.32 25.04
C THR A 88 16.47 0.91 25.13
N PHE A 89 16.82 0.34 23.98
CA PHE A 89 17.52 -0.94 23.89
C PHE A 89 18.93 -0.74 23.36
N THR A 90 19.85 -1.57 23.86
CA THR A 90 21.20 -1.66 23.30
C THR A 90 21.28 -2.82 22.33
N ILE A 91 21.94 -2.61 21.20
CA ILE A 91 22.16 -3.65 20.16
C ILE A 91 22.70 -4.92 20.82
N PHE A 92 22.19 -6.07 20.40
CA PHE A 92 22.49 -7.42 20.88
C PHE A 92 22.14 -7.71 22.35
N THR A 93 21.53 -6.78 23.07
CA THR A 93 21.05 -7.02 24.42
C THR A 93 19.52 -6.98 24.45
N LYS A 94 18.92 -7.76 25.37
CA LYS A 94 17.45 -7.82 25.51
C LYS A 94 16.69 -8.21 24.22
N GLN A 95 17.30 -8.98 23.33
CA GLN A 95 16.60 -9.62 22.22
C GLN A 95 15.76 -10.76 22.78
N CYS A 96 14.47 -10.77 22.59
CA CYS A 96 13.62 -11.84 23.09
C CYS A 96 12.28 -12.01 22.34
N GLY A 97 11.60 -13.11 22.66
CA GLY A 97 10.22 -13.37 22.29
C GLY A 97 9.27 -13.43 23.49
N ASN A 98 9.77 -13.25 24.73
CA ASN A 98 8.99 -13.32 25.97
C ASN A 98 9.08 -12.00 26.70
N TYR A 99 7.96 -11.30 26.79
CA TYR A 99 7.82 -9.97 27.39
C TYR A 99 6.48 -9.89 28.13
N GLN A 100 6.38 -9.02 29.12
CA GLN A 100 5.17 -8.76 29.89
C GLN A 100 4.74 -7.29 29.83
N LYS A 101 5.66 -6.39 29.47
CA LYS A 101 5.43 -4.95 29.37
C LYS A 101 6.43 -4.30 28.41
N GLU A 102 6.18 -3.04 28.08
CA GLU A 102 7.11 -2.19 27.36
C GLU A 102 8.47 -2.08 28.07
N GLY A 103 9.55 -2.06 27.31
CA GLY A 103 10.92 -1.98 27.79
C GLY A 103 11.54 -3.31 28.24
N ASP A 104 10.81 -4.42 28.19
CA ASP A 104 11.36 -5.72 28.55
C ASP A 104 12.41 -6.19 27.56
N CYS A 105 12.08 -6.17 26.28
CA CYS A 105 12.99 -6.54 25.20
C CYS A 105 12.48 -6.06 23.83
N TYR A 106 13.37 -6.14 22.82
CA TYR A 106 12.99 -5.90 21.43
C TYR A 106 13.04 -7.18 20.60
N ASN A 107 12.24 -7.20 19.54
CA ASN A 107 12.18 -8.29 18.57
C ASN A 107 12.14 -7.77 17.14
N ARG A 108 11.84 -8.65 16.18
CA ARG A 108 11.78 -8.36 14.75
C ARG A 108 10.32 -8.15 14.36
N GLU A 109 9.96 -6.89 14.15
CA GLU A 109 8.65 -6.50 13.65
C GLU A 109 8.60 -6.64 12.13
N HIS A 110 7.66 -7.41 11.62
CA HIS A 110 7.29 -7.38 10.22
C HIS A 110 6.22 -6.29 10.03
N ALA A 111 6.62 -5.09 9.62
CA ALA A 111 5.69 -3.98 9.40
C ALA A 111 4.58 -4.37 8.40
N PHE A 112 4.92 -5.11 7.36
CA PHE A 112 3.96 -5.88 6.57
C PHE A 112 3.84 -7.28 7.19
N PRO A 113 2.74 -7.63 7.89
CA PRO A 113 2.64 -8.84 8.69
C PRO A 113 2.93 -10.12 7.90
N LYS A 114 3.75 -10.97 8.47
CA LYS A 114 4.19 -12.22 7.83
C LYS A 114 3.04 -13.17 7.51
N SER A 115 1.96 -13.15 8.27
CA SER A 115 0.75 -13.92 7.99
C SER A 115 0.03 -13.47 6.70
N TRP A 116 0.28 -12.25 6.21
CA TRP A 116 -0.34 -11.74 4.99
C TRP A 116 0.33 -12.30 3.71
N PHE A 117 1.49 -12.94 3.86
CA PHE A 117 2.22 -13.65 2.80
C PHE A 117 2.62 -15.09 3.17
N ASN A 118 1.88 -15.72 4.12
CA ASN A 118 2.09 -17.11 4.55
C ASN A 118 3.48 -17.41 5.14
N ASP A 119 4.13 -16.45 5.80
CA ASP A 119 5.50 -16.58 6.32
C ASP A 119 6.52 -17.00 5.24
N ALA A 120 6.24 -16.76 3.96
CA ALA A 120 7.03 -17.26 2.85
C ALA A 120 8.30 -16.43 2.58
N PRO A 121 9.40 -17.05 2.13
CA PRO A 121 10.55 -16.34 1.58
C PRO A 121 10.22 -15.81 0.17
N PRO A 122 10.93 -14.77 -0.34
CA PRO A 122 11.99 -14.02 0.33
C PRO A 122 11.48 -12.98 1.33
N MET A 123 10.15 -12.70 1.39
CA MET A 123 9.53 -11.68 2.22
C MET A 123 9.87 -11.82 3.70
N TYR A 124 9.96 -13.08 4.19
CA TYR A 124 10.19 -13.39 5.60
C TYR A 124 11.48 -12.80 6.17
N THR A 125 12.43 -12.44 5.30
CA THR A 125 13.72 -11.85 5.69
C THR A 125 14.08 -10.60 4.90
N ASP A 126 13.14 -10.01 4.17
CA ASP A 126 13.36 -8.76 3.45
C ASP A 126 13.45 -7.60 4.45
N LEU A 127 14.67 -7.15 4.67
CA LEU A 127 15.02 -6.16 5.68
C LEU A 127 14.32 -4.81 5.49
N VAL A 128 13.86 -4.47 4.29
CA VAL A 128 13.17 -3.20 4.03
C VAL A 128 11.94 -3.04 4.93
N HIS A 129 11.18 -4.12 5.15
CA HIS A 129 9.97 -4.07 5.96
C HIS A 129 10.10 -4.69 7.36
N ILE A 130 11.31 -5.05 7.79
CA ILE A 130 11.54 -5.64 9.10
C ILE A 130 12.33 -4.67 9.98
N TYR A 131 11.79 -4.35 11.15
CA TYR A 131 12.34 -3.38 12.08
C TYR A 131 12.61 -4.00 13.46
N PRO A 132 13.66 -3.57 14.17
CA PRO A 132 13.78 -3.87 15.58
C PRO A 132 12.80 -3.00 16.37
N THR A 133 11.87 -3.61 17.08
CA THR A 133 10.87 -2.89 17.88
C THR A 133 10.64 -3.52 19.24
N ASP A 134 10.15 -2.73 20.19
CA ASP A 134 9.67 -3.25 21.46
C ASP A 134 8.72 -4.43 21.27
N GLY A 135 8.99 -5.55 21.94
CA GLY A 135 8.24 -6.78 21.77
C GLY A 135 6.80 -6.69 22.26
N TRP A 136 6.54 -5.92 23.31
CA TRP A 136 5.19 -5.74 23.82
C TRP A 136 4.34 -4.87 22.89
N VAL A 137 4.89 -3.77 22.38
CA VAL A 137 4.19 -2.90 21.43
C VAL A 137 3.94 -3.64 20.12
N ASN A 138 4.93 -4.39 19.62
CA ASN A 138 4.76 -5.28 18.47
C ASN A 138 3.61 -6.28 18.69
N ASN A 139 3.51 -6.89 19.87
CA ASN A 139 2.39 -7.78 20.20
C ASN A 139 1.04 -7.04 20.23
N LYS A 140 1.00 -5.80 20.75
CA LYS A 140 -0.21 -4.97 20.74
C LYS A 140 -0.65 -4.62 19.33
N ARG A 141 0.30 -4.36 18.44
CA ARG A 141 0.05 -4.19 17.02
C ARG A 141 -0.45 -5.51 16.40
N GLY A 142 0.19 -6.64 16.70
CA GLY A 142 -0.16 -7.93 16.13
C GLY A 142 -0.19 -7.90 14.60
N ASN A 143 -1.32 -8.30 14.00
CA ASN A 143 -1.55 -8.23 12.55
C ASN A 143 -2.56 -7.15 12.18
N LEU A 144 -2.83 -6.18 13.06
CA LEU A 144 -3.75 -5.09 12.76
C LEU A 144 -3.25 -4.28 11.57
N PRO A 145 -4.13 -3.82 10.68
CA PRO A 145 -3.78 -2.78 9.72
C PRO A 145 -3.20 -1.56 10.42
N TYR A 146 -2.31 -0.85 9.75
CA TYR A 146 -2.03 0.52 10.14
C TYR A 146 -3.22 1.42 9.79
N GLY A 147 -3.44 2.44 10.61
CA GLY A 147 -4.55 3.36 10.44
C GLY A 147 -4.51 4.50 11.44
N GLU A 148 -5.57 5.27 11.51
CA GLU A 148 -5.78 6.35 12.48
C GLU A 148 -6.97 6.02 13.35
N THR A 149 -6.93 6.40 14.64
CA THR A 149 -8.01 6.17 15.59
C THR A 149 -8.31 7.42 16.41
N ALA A 150 -9.61 7.78 16.47
CA ALA A 150 -10.07 8.89 17.33
C ALA A 150 -10.40 8.44 18.77
N ASN A 151 -10.55 7.14 18.99
CA ASN A 151 -10.95 6.56 20.27
C ASN A 151 -10.06 5.37 20.64
N PRO A 152 -8.80 5.60 21.02
CA PRO A 152 -7.88 4.52 21.30
C PRO A 152 -8.29 3.72 22.54
N SER A 153 -8.22 2.40 22.45
CA SER A 153 -8.40 1.46 23.55
C SER A 153 -7.10 1.15 24.27
N TRP A 154 -5.96 1.45 23.64
CA TRP A 154 -4.62 1.30 24.20
C TRP A 154 -3.67 2.35 23.62
N THR A 155 -2.72 2.80 24.46
CA THR A 155 -1.68 3.78 24.10
C THR A 155 -0.33 3.29 24.61
N SER A 156 0.70 3.32 23.77
CA SER A 156 2.08 3.03 24.17
C SER A 156 2.74 4.24 24.83
N THR A 157 3.91 4.00 25.42
CA THR A 157 4.69 5.08 26.08
C THR A 157 5.24 6.10 25.09
N ASN A 158 5.41 5.75 23.81
CA ASN A 158 5.80 6.72 22.78
C ASN A 158 4.61 7.46 22.14
N GLY A 159 3.38 7.04 22.42
CA GLY A 159 2.17 7.67 21.87
C GLY A 159 1.50 6.90 20.74
N SER A 160 2.04 5.75 20.32
CA SER A 160 1.33 4.87 19.35
C SER A 160 0.05 4.32 19.96
N LEU A 161 -0.98 4.12 19.12
CA LEU A 161 -2.34 3.84 19.55
C LEU A 161 -2.88 2.52 18.96
N VAL A 162 -3.82 1.89 19.66
CA VAL A 162 -4.67 0.82 19.11
C VAL A 162 -6.12 1.20 19.36
N GLY A 163 -6.97 1.13 18.36
CA GLY A 163 -8.40 1.42 18.50
C GLY A 163 -9.20 1.22 17.22
N PRO A 164 -10.52 1.49 17.27
CA PRO A 164 -11.34 1.50 16.08
C PRO A 164 -10.86 2.55 15.08
N SER A 165 -10.82 2.19 13.79
CA SER A 165 -10.40 3.08 12.72
C SER A 165 -11.29 4.33 12.62
N SER A 166 -10.65 5.48 12.42
CA SER A 166 -11.28 6.71 11.96
C SER A 166 -11.04 6.97 10.47
N VAL A 167 -10.30 6.10 9.79
CA VAL A 167 -10.01 6.21 8.37
C VAL A 167 -11.26 5.88 7.56
N GLN A 168 -11.64 6.77 6.64
CA GLN A 168 -12.77 6.53 5.75
C GLN A 168 -12.56 5.24 4.93
N GLY A 169 -13.58 4.39 4.88
CA GLY A 169 -13.56 3.13 4.12
C GLY A 169 -13.10 1.91 4.91
N TYR A 170 -12.75 2.06 6.20
CA TYR A 170 -12.44 0.93 7.08
C TYR A 170 -12.99 1.11 8.50
N ASN A 171 -13.63 0.08 9.05
CA ASN A 171 -14.32 0.13 10.35
C ASN A 171 -13.72 -0.83 11.40
N GLY A 172 -12.66 -1.56 11.08
CA GLY A 172 -11.99 -2.48 12.02
C GLY A 172 -11.04 -1.76 12.98
N ASN A 173 -10.35 -2.52 13.81
CA ASN A 173 -9.29 -1.97 14.66
C ASN A 173 -8.01 -1.75 13.83
N VAL A 174 -7.26 -0.72 14.21
CA VAL A 174 -6.00 -0.33 13.62
C VAL A 174 -4.93 -0.11 14.68
N PHE A 175 -3.67 -0.17 14.24
CA PHE A 175 -2.55 0.37 14.98
C PHE A 175 -2.14 1.69 14.33
N GLU A 176 -2.11 2.75 15.11
CA GLU A 176 -1.64 4.07 14.69
C GLU A 176 -0.26 4.34 15.26
N PRO A 177 0.79 4.40 14.43
CA PRO A 177 2.11 4.85 14.86
C PRO A 177 2.08 6.35 15.13
N ILE A 178 3.10 6.86 15.83
CA ILE A 178 3.26 8.31 15.96
C ILE A 178 3.49 8.96 14.59
N ASP A 179 3.15 10.23 14.46
CA ASP A 179 3.15 10.94 13.17
C ASP A 179 4.51 10.90 12.46
N GLU A 180 5.60 10.96 13.23
CA GLU A 180 6.98 10.98 12.74
C GLU A 180 7.45 9.67 12.09
N TYR A 181 6.66 8.60 12.18
CA TYR A 181 6.94 7.31 11.53
C TYR A 181 5.86 6.86 10.56
N LYS A 182 4.82 7.67 10.36
CA LYS A 182 3.74 7.36 9.42
C LYS A 182 4.27 7.28 7.98
N GLY A 183 5.12 8.21 7.57
CA GLY A 183 5.73 8.21 6.24
C GLY A 183 6.72 7.06 6.04
N ASP A 184 7.55 6.73 7.05
CA ASP A 184 8.46 5.58 7.01
C ASP A 184 7.69 4.28 6.70
N LEU A 185 6.58 4.07 7.43
CA LEU A 185 5.73 2.89 7.26
C LEU A 185 4.94 2.92 5.95
N ALA A 186 4.47 4.09 5.52
CA ALA A 186 3.84 4.24 4.21
C ALA A 186 4.79 3.85 3.09
N ARG A 187 6.02 4.37 3.08
CA ARG A 187 7.06 4.01 2.09
C ARG A 187 7.43 2.53 2.14
N THR A 188 7.33 1.91 3.31
CA THR A 188 7.51 0.47 3.47
C THR A 188 6.40 -0.33 2.77
N PHE A 189 5.14 0.07 2.91
CA PHE A 189 4.01 -0.58 2.23
C PHE A 189 4.05 -0.38 0.72
N LEU A 190 4.39 0.83 0.26
CA LEU A 190 4.56 1.13 -1.16
C LEU A 190 5.72 0.32 -1.77
N TYR A 191 6.79 0.09 -0.99
CA TYR A 191 7.85 -0.83 -1.38
C TYR A 191 7.34 -2.25 -1.53
N MET A 192 6.61 -2.81 -0.57
CA MET A 192 6.08 -4.16 -0.65
C MET A 192 5.16 -4.33 -1.87
N ALA A 193 4.29 -3.35 -2.12
CA ALA A 193 3.42 -3.32 -3.29
C ALA A 193 4.19 -3.30 -4.63
N THR A 194 5.40 -2.73 -4.64
CA THR A 194 6.24 -2.61 -5.83
C THR A 194 7.20 -3.79 -5.97
N ARG A 195 7.90 -4.16 -4.89
CA ARG A 195 8.86 -5.27 -4.91
C ARG A 195 8.22 -6.61 -5.27
N TYR A 196 7.00 -6.82 -4.83
CA TYR A 196 6.27 -8.07 -5.05
C TYR A 196 5.13 -7.92 -6.06
N TYR A 197 5.21 -6.90 -6.93
CA TYR A 197 4.24 -6.66 -7.98
C TYR A 197 4.17 -7.84 -8.95
N GLY A 198 2.99 -8.47 -9.06
CA GLY A 198 2.77 -9.65 -9.90
C GLY A 198 3.27 -10.99 -9.31
N GLU A 199 3.91 -11.00 -8.13
CA GLU A 199 4.39 -12.20 -7.45
C GLU A 199 3.48 -12.64 -6.28
N ASP A 200 2.47 -11.85 -5.97
CA ASP A 200 1.66 -11.92 -4.75
C ASP A 200 0.33 -12.67 -4.88
N SER A 201 0.10 -13.35 -6.01
CA SER A 201 -1.18 -14.03 -6.32
C SER A 201 -1.58 -15.12 -5.32
N GLN A 202 -0.63 -15.68 -4.56
CA GLN A 202 -0.88 -16.71 -3.54
C GLN A 202 -0.91 -16.15 -2.11
N TRP A 203 -0.80 -14.85 -1.95
CA TRP A 203 -0.82 -14.26 -0.62
C TRP A 203 -2.26 -14.15 -0.10
N PRO A 204 -2.50 -14.48 1.19
CA PRO A 204 -3.82 -14.29 1.79
C PRO A 204 -4.29 -12.83 1.77
N GLY A 205 -3.33 -11.88 1.77
CA GLY A 205 -3.63 -10.48 1.96
C GLY A 205 -4.22 -10.20 3.34
N SER A 206 -4.98 -9.12 3.46
CA SER A 206 -5.55 -8.65 4.72
C SER A 206 -6.72 -7.70 4.51
N GLU A 207 -7.24 -7.12 5.60
CA GLU A 207 -8.19 -5.99 5.50
C GLU A 207 -7.56 -4.73 4.88
N MET A 208 -6.22 -4.63 4.89
CA MET A 208 -5.48 -3.49 4.33
C MET A 208 -4.99 -3.74 2.90
N THR A 209 -4.78 -5.00 2.51
CA THR A 209 -4.17 -5.34 1.22
C THR A 209 -4.87 -6.50 0.51
N THR A 210 -4.80 -6.52 -0.82
CA THR A 210 -5.05 -7.69 -1.66
C THR A 210 -3.70 -8.12 -2.22
N GLY A 211 -3.23 -9.31 -1.85
CA GLY A 211 -1.83 -9.65 -2.04
C GLY A 211 -0.93 -8.60 -1.37
N ALA A 212 0.03 -8.05 -2.10
CA ALA A 212 0.88 -6.94 -1.65
C ALA A 212 0.25 -5.55 -1.88
N GLN A 213 -0.78 -5.45 -2.73
CA GLN A 213 -1.34 -4.17 -3.16
C GLN A 213 -2.27 -3.58 -2.09
N PRO A 214 -2.06 -2.34 -1.63
CA PRO A 214 -2.97 -1.70 -0.69
C PRO A 214 -4.37 -1.53 -1.29
N LYS A 215 -5.40 -1.83 -0.49
CA LYS A 215 -6.79 -1.50 -0.84
C LYS A 215 -6.97 0.02 -0.89
N SER A 216 -8.01 0.51 -1.57
CA SER A 216 -8.21 1.95 -1.83
C SER A 216 -8.15 2.83 -0.59
N TRP A 217 -8.83 2.43 0.48
CA TRP A 217 -8.81 3.19 1.73
C TRP A 217 -7.39 3.29 2.32
N ALA A 218 -6.66 2.18 2.28
CA ALA A 218 -5.30 2.11 2.80
C ALA A 218 -4.33 2.89 1.92
N LEU A 219 -4.45 2.79 0.59
CA LEU A 219 -3.61 3.54 -0.34
C LEU A 219 -3.79 5.05 -0.18
N ALA A 220 -5.03 5.53 -0.07
CA ALA A 220 -5.30 6.96 0.15
C ALA A 220 -4.65 7.46 1.45
N MET A 221 -4.76 6.70 2.54
CA MET A 221 -4.13 7.00 3.82
C MET A 221 -2.59 6.96 3.72
N LEU A 222 -2.02 5.92 3.13
CA LEU A 222 -0.57 5.76 2.96
C LEU A 222 0.03 6.91 2.13
N LEU A 223 -0.64 7.35 1.06
CA LEU A 223 -0.20 8.50 0.28
C LEU A 223 -0.29 9.81 1.09
N THR A 224 -1.32 9.97 1.93
CA THR A 224 -1.42 11.10 2.85
C THR A 224 -0.26 11.12 3.84
N TRP A 225 0.05 9.99 4.46
CA TRP A 225 1.18 9.86 5.37
C TRP A 225 2.53 10.10 4.68
N HIS A 226 2.69 9.53 3.48
CA HIS A 226 3.89 9.74 2.67
C HIS A 226 4.16 11.23 2.35
N ARG A 227 3.10 12.00 2.09
CA ARG A 227 3.19 13.45 1.81
C ARG A 227 3.46 14.27 3.06
N ALA A 228 2.89 13.87 4.19
CA ALA A 228 2.98 14.61 5.45
C ALA A 228 4.33 14.44 6.14
N ASP A 229 4.97 13.28 5.98
CA ASP A 229 6.22 12.91 6.63
C ASP A 229 7.34 12.71 5.60
N ALA A 230 8.18 13.74 5.45
CA ALA A 230 9.28 13.75 4.49
C ALA A 230 10.37 12.71 4.85
N VAL A 231 11.05 12.19 3.83
CA VAL A 231 12.14 11.23 4.02
C VAL A 231 13.20 11.77 4.96
N SER A 232 13.42 11.07 6.05
CA SER A 232 14.35 11.43 7.11
C SER A 232 15.79 10.97 6.80
N PRO A 233 16.81 11.58 7.42
CA PRO A 233 18.18 11.07 7.36
C PRO A 233 18.32 9.63 7.87
N LYS A 234 17.46 9.20 8.80
CA LYS A 234 17.37 7.82 9.30
C LYS A 234 16.99 6.85 8.18
N GLU A 235 15.92 7.16 7.42
CA GLU A 235 15.49 6.32 6.31
C GLU A 235 16.54 6.23 5.21
N GLN A 236 17.18 7.36 4.88
CA GLN A 236 18.27 7.39 3.90
C GLN A 236 19.44 6.51 4.33
N LYS A 237 19.89 6.64 5.59
CA LYS A 237 20.93 5.76 6.16
C LYS A 237 20.50 4.31 6.09
N ARG A 238 19.29 4.00 6.55
CA ARG A 238 18.74 2.64 6.55
C ARG A 238 18.71 2.04 5.15
N ASN A 239 18.18 2.77 4.17
CA ASN A 239 18.10 2.36 2.77
C ASN A 239 19.47 2.01 2.18
N ASN A 240 20.50 2.76 2.56
CA ASN A 240 21.88 2.50 2.14
C ASN A 240 22.47 1.24 2.79
N GLU A 241 22.21 1.02 4.07
CA GLU A 241 22.70 -0.18 4.75
C GLU A 241 21.95 -1.44 4.27
N VAL A 242 20.65 -1.34 4.02
CA VAL A 242 19.87 -2.41 3.39
C VAL A 242 20.45 -2.77 2.03
N TYR A 243 20.76 -1.78 1.19
CA TYR A 243 21.38 -2.01 -0.11
C TYR A 243 22.72 -2.78 -0.02
N LYS A 244 23.56 -2.46 0.96
CA LYS A 244 24.83 -3.19 1.17
C LYS A 244 24.61 -4.64 1.57
N LEU A 245 23.52 -4.93 2.28
CA LEU A 245 23.22 -6.24 2.83
C LEU A 245 22.48 -7.14 1.85
N GLN A 246 21.51 -6.60 1.12
CA GLN A 246 20.63 -7.41 0.27
C GLN A 246 20.57 -6.98 -1.20
N GLY A 247 21.24 -5.89 -1.59
CA GLY A 247 21.45 -5.49 -2.99
C GLY A 247 20.30 -4.71 -3.62
N ASN A 248 19.22 -4.45 -2.89
CA ASN A 248 18.11 -3.62 -3.37
C ASN A 248 17.85 -2.43 -2.42
N ARG A 249 17.03 -1.49 -2.89
CA ARG A 249 16.71 -0.23 -2.21
C ARG A 249 15.21 -0.02 -2.18
N ASN A 250 14.73 0.74 -1.21
CA ASN A 250 13.38 1.28 -1.27
C ASN A 250 13.35 2.52 -2.18
N PRO A 251 12.73 2.44 -3.38
CA PRO A 251 12.73 3.54 -4.33
C PRO A 251 11.99 4.78 -3.82
N PHE A 252 11.03 4.61 -2.91
CA PHE A 252 10.23 5.69 -2.35
C PHE A 252 10.98 6.49 -1.26
N VAL A 253 12.12 5.98 -0.80
CA VAL A 253 13.09 6.71 0.02
C VAL A 253 14.08 7.47 -0.87
N ASP A 254 14.48 6.90 -2.00
CA ASP A 254 15.43 7.53 -2.93
C ASP A 254 14.80 8.66 -3.75
N ASP A 255 13.60 8.45 -4.28
CA ASP A 255 12.76 9.47 -4.95
C ASP A 255 11.30 9.35 -4.49
N PRO A 256 10.89 10.14 -3.48
CA PRO A 256 9.51 10.12 -3.00
C PRO A 256 8.46 10.41 -4.08
N GLN A 257 8.84 11.08 -5.17
CA GLN A 257 7.92 11.38 -6.27
C GLN A 257 7.47 10.12 -7.04
N TYR A 258 8.17 9.00 -6.91
CA TYR A 258 7.70 7.75 -7.51
C TYR A 258 6.33 7.32 -6.98
N ALA A 259 6.02 7.57 -5.71
CA ALA A 259 4.70 7.30 -5.16
C ALA A 259 3.60 8.09 -5.89
N GLU A 260 3.84 9.38 -6.13
CA GLU A 260 2.92 10.24 -6.88
C GLU A 260 2.82 9.84 -8.35
N LYS A 261 3.93 9.48 -8.97
CA LYS A 261 3.96 9.07 -10.38
C LYS A 261 3.25 7.73 -10.61
N ILE A 262 3.19 6.85 -9.60
CA ILE A 262 2.50 5.55 -9.70
C ILE A 262 1.03 5.70 -9.31
N TRP A 263 0.74 6.32 -8.17
CA TRP A 263 -0.60 6.33 -7.55
C TRP A 263 -1.20 7.73 -7.35
N GLY A 264 -0.45 8.81 -7.53
CA GLY A 264 -0.87 10.18 -7.16
C GLY A 264 -1.97 10.78 -8.03
N THR A 265 -2.27 10.20 -9.18
CA THR A 265 -3.43 10.56 -10.00
C THR A 265 -4.75 10.02 -9.43
N LEU A 266 -4.68 9.23 -8.36
CA LEU A 266 -5.85 8.89 -7.58
C LEU A 266 -6.29 10.14 -6.82
N ASN A 267 -7.06 11.01 -7.46
CA ASN A 267 -7.88 11.96 -6.74
C ASN A 267 -8.75 11.14 -5.77
N PRO A 268 -8.91 11.57 -4.49
CA PRO A 268 -9.81 10.88 -3.56
C PRO A 268 -11.28 10.88 -4.01
N VAL A 269 -11.57 11.37 -5.21
CA VAL A 269 -12.88 11.42 -5.89
C VAL A 269 -12.88 10.58 -7.18
N GLU A 270 -11.72 10.17 -7.72
CA GLU A 270 -11.73 9.07 -8.65
C GLU A 270 -11.83 7.79 -7.83
N GLU A 271 -13.07 7.31 -7.62
CA GLU A 271 -13.35 5.89 -7.45
C GLU A 271 -12.27 5.15 -8.25
N ILE A 272 -11.57 4.20 -7.58
CA ILE A 272 -10.97 3.10 -8.32
C ILE A 272 -12.10 2.73 -9.28
N ALA A 273 -11.87 2.86 -10.57
CA ALA A 273 -12.71 2.16 -11.50
C ALA A 273 -12.51 0.68 -11.11
N GLU A 274 -13.33 0.19 -10.16
CA GLU A 274 -13.76 -1.18 -10.18
C GLU A 274 -14.02 -1.39 -11.66
N GLU A 275 -13.47 -2.44 -12.24
CA GLU A 275 -13.81 -2.80 -13.61
C GLU A 275 -15.33 -2.84 -13.67
N LYS A 276 -15.92 -1.68 -13.91
CA LYS A 276 -17.34 -1.46 -13.78
C LYS A 276 -17.93 -2.04 -15.05
N ILE A 277 -18.56 -3.17 -14.90
CA ILE A 277 -19.40 -3.66 -15.97
C ILE A 277 -20.43 -2.58 -16.22
N SER A 278 -20.36 -1.93 -17.38
CA SER A 278 -21.38 -0.99 -17.78
C SER A 278 -22.35 -1.66 -18.75
N LEU A 279 -23.64 -1.40 -18.51
CA LEU A 279 -24.75 -1.95 -19.23
C LEU A 279 -25.42 -0.83 -20.02
N SER A 280 -25.59 -1.03 -21.32
CA SER A 280 -26.33 -0.09 -22.18
C SER A 280 -27.53 -0.79 -22.81
N LEU A 281 -28.71 -0.18 -22.67
CA LEU A 281 -30.00 -0.72 -23.13
C LEU A 281 -30.59 0.19 -24.21
N TYR A 282 -30.87 -0.36 -25.42
CA TYR A 282 -31.47 0.40 -26.51
C TYR A 282 -32.32 -0.48 -27.46
N PRO A 283 -33.41 0.05 -28.05
CA PRO A 283 -34.00 1.33 -27.71
C PRO A 283 -34.61 1.33 -26.29
N ASN A 284 -34.61 2.46 -25.63
CA ASN A 284 -35.31 2.66 -24.38
C ASN A 284 -36.08 4.00 -24.48
N PRO A 285 -37.40 4.00 -24.60
CA PRO A 285 -38.35 2.89 -24.50
C PRO A 285 -38.27 1.83 -25.60
N ALA A 286 -38.58 0.56 -25.25
CA ALA A 286 -38.65 -0.57 -26.17
C ALA A 286 -40.10 -1.05 -26.38
N ASN A 287 -40.38 -1.71 -27.51
CA ASN A 287 -41.69 -2.32 -27.80
C ASN A 287 -41.61 -3.79 -28.25
N HIS A 288 -40.57 -4.21 -29.00
CA HIS A 288 -40.38 -5.56 -29.51
C HIS A 288 -39.07 -6.19 -29.05
N LEU A 289 -37.97 -5.48 -29.23
CA LEU A 289 -36.64 -5.96 -28.94
C LEU A 289 -35.87 -4.92 -28.09
N LEU A 290 -35.14 -5.39 -27.11
CA LEU A 290 -34.20 -4.61 -26.31
C LEU A 290 -32.79 -5.14 -26.58
N ASN A 291 -31.91 -4.34 -27.14
CA ASN A 291 -30.51 -4.67 -27.33
C ASN A 291 -29.78 -4.33 -26.01
N ILE A 292 -28.95 -5.24 -25.56
CA ILE A 292 -28.14 -5.15 -24.38
C ILE A 292 -26.67 -5.14 -24.85
N SER A 293 -25.93 -4.11 -24.52
CA SER A 293 -24.49 -4.03 -24.73
C SER A 293 -23.79 -3.98 -23.38
N ILE A 294 -22.80 -4.84 -23.20
CA ILE A 294 -22.02 -5.00 -21.98
C ILE A 294 -20.59 -4.55 -22.31
N SER A 295 -20.04 -3.64 -21.52
CA SER A 295 -18.65 -3.20 -21.63
C SER A 295 -17.97 -3.22 -20.28
N GLY A 296 -16.67 -3.54 -20.23
CA GLY A 296 -15.90 -3.75 -19.02
C GLY A 296 -15.24 -5.12 -19.02
N SER A 297 -14.94 -5.67 -17.86
CA SER A 297 -14.26 -6.98 -17.73
C SER A 297 -15.01 -8.10 -18.45
N ALA A 298 -14.27 -8.93 -19.20
CA ALA A 298 -14.84 -10.06 -19.94
C ALA A 298 -15.35 -11.12 -18.95
N CYS A 299 -16.67 -11.30 -18.92
CA CYS A 299 -17.33 -12.38 -18.20
C CYS A 299 -17.48 -13.59 -19.12
N ASN A 300 -16.94 -14.74 -18.71
CA ASN A 300 -17.02 -15.98 -19.51
C ASN A 300 -18.43 -16.58 -19.56
N GLU A 301 -19.25 -16.38 -18.54
CA GLU A 301 -20.67 -16.77 -18.53
C GLU A 301 -21.47 -15.69 -17.78
N THR A 302 -22.39 -15.05 -18.47
CA THR A 302 -23.18 -13.95 -17.93
C THR A 302 -24.66 -14.25 -18.03
N THR A 303 -25.42 -13.97 -16.99
CA THR A 303 -26.88 -14.07 -17.01
C THR A 303 -27.51 -12.72 -16.69
N VAL A 304 -28.46 -12.31 -17.53
CA VAL A 304 -29.31 -11.16 -17.26
C VAL A 304 -30.64 -11.60 -16.67
N TYR A 305 -31.10 -10.84 -15.69
CA TYR A 305 -32.35 -11.02 -15.00
C TYR A 305 -33.21 -9.76 -15.19
N VAL A 306 -34.49 -9.93 -15.51
CA VAL A 306 -35.43 -8.82 -15.65
C VAL A 306 -36.45 -8.88 -14.53
N TYR A 307 -36.61 -7.79 -13.81
CA TYR A 307 -37.55 -7.64 -12.70
C TYR A 307 -38.62 -6.57 -13.02
N ASP A 308 -39.81 -6.75 -12.55
CA ASP A 308 -40.81 -5.71 -12.54
C ASP A 308 -40.64 -4.74 -11.35
N THR A 309 -41.46 -3.71 -11.27
CA THR A 309 -41.44 -2.71 -10.17
C THR A 309 -41.76 -3.26 -8.80
N SER A 310 -42.29 -4.46 -8.70
CA SER A 310 -42.54 -5.16 -7.41
C SER A 310 -41.36 -6.02 -6.97
N GLY A 311 -40.31 -6.11 -7.81
CA GLY A 311 -39.13 -6.96 -7.59
C GLY A 311 -39.33 -8.42 -7.99
N CYS A 312 -40.45 -8.76 -8.71
CA CYS A 312 -40.67 -10.09 -9.22
C CYS A 312 -39.82 -10.33 -10.49
N LEU A 313 -39.13 -11.47 -10.51
CA LEU A 313 -38.35 -11.90 -11.68
C LEU A 313 -39.33 -12.32 -12.78
N VAL A 314 -39.28 -11.64 -13.93
CA VAL A 314 -40.17 -11.87 -15.08
C VAL A 314 -39.47 -12.51 -16.28
N MET A 315 -38.15 -12.41 -16.37
CA MET A 315 -37.36 -13.02 -17.46
C MET A 315 -35.93 -13.25 -17.05
N THR A 316 -35.30 -14.29 -17.64
CA THR A 316 -33.86 -14.56 -17.54
C THR A 316 -33.30 -14.91 -18.92
N LYS A 317 -32.01 -14.54 -19.16
CA LYS A 317 -31.30 -14.93 -20.39
C LYS A 317 -29.80 -15.04 -20.14
N SER A 318 -29.20 -16.14 -20.59
CA SER A 318 -27.75 -16.26 -20.66
C SER A 318 -27.23 -15.44 -21.84
N VAL A 319 -26.08 -14.79 -21.64
CA VAL A 319 -25.42 -13.91 -22.61
C VAL A 319 -24.03 -14.44 -22.87
N ASP A 320 -23.74 -14.73 -24.12
CA ASP A 320 -22.40 -15.11 -24.60
C ASP A 320 -21.76 -13.90 -25.27
N GLY A 321 -20.70 -13.37 -24.68
CA GLY A 321 -19.97 -12.21 -25.20
C GLY A 321 -20.54 -10.84 -24.78
N GLU A 322 -20.16 -9.78 -25.51
CA GLU A 322 -20.35 -8.38 -25.14
C GLU A 322 -21.73 -7.80 -25.50
N SER A 323 -22.59 -8.54 -26.19
CA SER A 323 -23.93 -8.06 -26.55
C SER A 323 -24.95 -9.17 -26.78
N THR A 324 -26.21 -8.87 -26.53
CA THR A 324 -27.33 -9.76 -26.79
C THR A 324 -28.61 -8.96 -27.07
N THR A 325 -29.64 -9.63 -27.61
CA THR A 325 -30.96 -9.03 -27.84
C THR A 325 -32.01 -9.78 -27.07
N LEU A 326 -32.84 -9.07 -26.31
CA LEU A 326 -33.94 -9.60 -25.50
C LEU A 326 -35.28 -9.32 -26.19
N PRO A 327 -36.07 -10.34 -26.56
CA PRO A 327 -37.44 -10.12 -26.98
C PRO A 327 -38.30 -9.71 -25.82
N VAL A 328 -38.96 -8.53 -25.92
CA VAL A 328 -39.73 -7.94 -24.79
C VAL A 328 -41.20 -7.80 -25.13
N GLU A 329 -41.66 -8.38 -26.25
CA GLU A 329 -43.06 -8.32 -26.75
C GLU A 329 -44.09 -8.91 -25.77
N GLN A 330 -43.64 -9.80 -24.89
CA GLN A 330 -44.51 -10.47 -23.92
C GLN A 330 -44.63 -9.69 -22.60
N LEU A 331 -43.83 -8.63 -22.43
CA LEU A 331 -43.90 -7.78 -21.24
C LEU A 331 -45.02 -6.74 -21.39
N ALA A 332 -45.78 -6.54 -20.34
CA ALA A 332 -46.81 -5.48 -20.30
C ALA A 332 -46.14 -4.09 -20.33
N PRO A 333 -46.81 -3.07 -20.86
CA PRO A 333 -46.28 -1.69 -20.78
C PRO A 333 -45.99 -1.30 -19.34
N GLY A 334 -44.81 -0.78 -19.08
CA GLY A 334 -44.37 -0.45 -17.74
C GLY A 334 -42.86 -0.24 -17.61
N ILE A 335 -42.40 -0.03 -16.39
CA ILE A 335 -41.00 0.11 -16.02
C ILE A 335 -40.50 -1.26 -15.56
N TYR A 336 -39.30 -1.63 -16.00
CA TYR A 336 -38.58 -2.85 -15.64
C TYR A 336 -37.12 -2.53 -15.29
N PHE A 337 -36.51 -3.43 -14.55
CA PHE A 337 -35.09 -3.36 -14.17
C PHE A 337 -34.37 -4.57 -14.75
N LEU A 338 -33.34 -4.34 -15.54
CA LEU A 338 -32.45 -5.37 -16.04
C LEU A 338 -31.22 -5.41 -15.14
N GLN A 339 -31.00 -6.56 -14.51
CA GLN A 339 -29.85 -6.83 -13.66
C GLN A 339 -28.90 -7.81 -14.37
N LEU A 340 -27.63 -7.48 -14.37
CA LEU A 340 -26.55 -8.33 -14.84
C LEU A 340 -25.74 -8.78 -13.63
N ALA A 341 -25.49 -10.08 -13.50
CA ALA A 341 -24.61 -10.65 -12.48
C ALA A 341 -23.44 -11.39 -13.14
N CYS A 342 -22.21 -11.06 -12.73
CA CYS A 342 -20.98 -11.63 -13.26
C CYS A 342 -19.90 -11.66 -12.17
N GLU A 343 -19.37 -12.84 -11.86
CA GLU A 343 -18.24 -13.04 -10.93
C GLU A 343 -18.33 -12.25 -9.61
N GLY A 344 -19.55 -12.13 -9.05
CA GLY A 344 -19.80 -11.39 -7.80
C GLY A 344 -20.07 -9.89 -7.98
N MET A 345 -19.96 -9.36 -9.20
CA MET A 345 -20.39 -8.01 -9.55
C MET A 345 -21.83 -8.01 -10.03
N VAL A 346 -22.58 -6.98 -9.66
CA VAL A 346 -23.99 -6.81 -10.04
C VAL A 346 -24.18 -5.37 -10.53
N THR A 347 -24.74 -5.21 -11.74
CA THR A 347 -25.17 -3.91 -12.25
C THR A 347 -26.64 -3.97 -12.62
N THR A 348 -27.37 -2.85 -12.50
CA THR A 348 -28.82 -2.80 -12.76
C THR A 348 -29.15 -1.51 -13.51
N GLU A 349 -29.88 -1.64 -14.62
CA GLU A 349 -30.34 -0.51 -15.44
C GLU A 349 -31.86 -0.56 -15.64
N PRO A 350 -32.59 0.55 -15.52
CA PRO A 350 -34.00 0.62 -15.80
C PRO A 350 -34.31 0.74 -17.31
N PHE A 351 -35.41 0.13 -17.74
CA PHE A 351 -35.93 0.34 -19.08
C PHE A 351 -37.47 0.40 -19.08
N VAL A 352 -38.00 0.96 -20.13
CA VAL A 352 -39.45 1.19 -20.28
C VAL A 352 -39.97 0.38 -21.47
N ILE A 353 -41.08 -0.34 -21.27
CA ILE A 353 -41.84 -0.97 -22.34
C ILE A 353 -43.04 -0.07 -22.67
N THR A 354 -43.18 0.25 -23.97
CA THR A 354 -44.36 0.98 -24.44
C THR A 354 -45.36 0.01 -25.07
N GLY A 355 -46.65 0.26 -24.90
CA GLY A 355 -47.71 -0.47 -25.63
C GLY A 355 -47.65 -0.22 -27.11
N ASN A 356 -48.04 -1.21 -27.88
CA ASN A 356 -48.24 -1.09 -29.35
C ASN A 356 -49.39 -0.14 -29.66
#